data_0c211a85b65d21db29ec91e6a56bf293
#
_entry.id   0c211a85b65d21db29ec91e6a56bf293
#
_cell.length_a   1.000
_cell.length_b   1.000
_cell.length_c   1.000
_cell.angle_alpha   90.00
_cell.angle_beta   90.00
_cell.angle_gamma   90.00
#
_symmetry.space_group_name_H-M   'P 1'
#
loop_
_entity.id
_entity.type
_entity.pdbx_description
1 polymer ?
#
loop_
_entity_poly.entity_id
_entity_poly.type
_entity_poly.pdbx_seq_one_letter_code
_entity_poly.pdbx_strand_id
1 'polypeptide(L)'
;MKAKDLIKELKKYASPARKKSNQWFFKTGKGQYGEGDKFIGITVPNTRLVAKQFLALNFVELAKLMKSPIHEIRLAAILILAERSK
;
A
#
# COMPACT_ATOMS: atom_id res chain seq x y z
N MET A 1 -9.12 11.10 -11.02
CA MET A 1 -8.34 10.40 -9.98
C MET A 1 -8.68 8.92 -10.03
N LYS A 2 -7.68 8.09 -10.24
CA LYS A 2 -7.87 6.65 -10.41
C LYS A 2 -6.86 5.87 -9.58
N ALA A 3 -7.14 4.57 -9.35
CA ALA A 3 -6.24 3.70 -8.61
C ALA A 3 -4.83 3.69 -9.20
N LYS A 4 -4.70 3.66 -10.52
CA LYS A 4 -3.38 3.67 -11.18
C LYS A 4 -2.57 4.92 -10.86
N ASP A 5 -3.22 6.04 -10.61
CA ASP A 5 -2.53 7.29 -10.27
C ASP A 5 -1.91 7.19 -8.88
N LEU A 6 -2.62 6.59 -7.94
CA LEU A 6 -2.10 6.35 -6.59
C LEU A 6 -0.91 5.39 -6.64
N ILE A 7 -1.03 4.31 -7.41
CA ILE A 7 0.05 3.33 -7.56
C ILE A 7 1.31 3.99 -8.11
N LYS A 8 1.14 4.85 -9.11
CA LYS A 8 2.26 5.60 -9.70
C LYS A 8 2.95 6.48 -8.67
N GLU A 9 2.17 7.19 -7.84
CA GLU A 9 2.73 8.02 -6.79
C GLU A 9 3.48 7.21 -5.75
N LEU A 10 2.90 6.08 -5.31
CA LEU A 10 3.55 5.19 -4.34
C LEU A 10 4.90 4.70 -4.86
N LYS A 11 4.98 4.33 -6.13
CA LYS A 11 6.21 3.80 -6.71
C LYS A 11 7.37 4.79 -6.68
N LYS A 12 7.10 6.08 -6.57
CA LYS A 12 8.13 7.09 -6.44
C LYS A 12 8.92 6.97 -5.12
N TYR A 13 8.32 6.36 -4.12
CA TYR A 13 8.93 6.17 -2.80
C TYR A 13 9.48 4.76 -2.60
N ALA A 14 9.40 3.90 -3.60
CA ALA A 14 9.85 2.52 -3.50
C ALA A 14 11.36 2.43 -3.30
N SER A 15 11.78 1.52 -2.40
CA SER A 15 13.19 1.29 -2.09
C SER A 15 13.45 -0.20 -1.96
N PRO A 16 14.43 -0.78 -2.67
CA PRO A 16 14.77 -2.19 -2.51
C PRO A 16 15.16 -2.56 -1.09
N ALA A 17 15.89 -1.69 -0.40
CA ALA A 17 16.29 -1.93 1.00
C ALA A 17 15.07 -1.96 1.92
N ARG A 18 14.12 -1.04 1.73
CA ARG A 18 12.90 -0.99 2.54
C ARG A 18 11.97 -2.16 2.22
N LYS A 19 11.93 -2.59 0.96
CA LYS A 19 11.18 -3.78 0.55
C LYS A 19 11.62 -5.01 1.35
N LYS A 20 12.92 -5.23 1.45
CA LYS A 20 13.49 -6.36 2.18
C LYS A 20 13.15 -6.27 3.68
N SER A 21 13.28 -5.09 4.26
CA SER A 21 12.95 -4.86 5.66
C SER A 21 11.47 -5.12 5.96
N ASN A 22 10.58 -4.65 5.10
CA ASN A 22 9.15 -4.87 5.25
C ASN A 22 8.79 -6.36 5.16
N GLN A 23 9.41 -7.09 4.25
CA GLN A 23 9.17 -8.52 4.12
C GLN A 23 9.55 -9.26 5.40
N TRP A 24 10.67 -8.91 6.00
CA TRP A 24 11.09 -9.48 7.27
C TRP A 24 10.09 -9.15 8.40
N PHE A 25 9.73 -7.88 8.52
CA PHE A 25 8.85 -7.41 9.59
C PHE A 25 7.47 -8.07 9.53
N PHE A 26 6.91 -8.20 8.33
CA PHE A 26 5.56 -8.75 8.15
C PHE A 26 5.54 -10.27 7.93
N LYS A 27 6.70 -10.92 8.06
CA LYS A 27 6.80 -12.38 8.03
C LYS A 27 6.19 -13.01 6.78
N THR A 28 6.74 -12.63 5.62
CA THR A 28 6.25 -13.11 4.33
C THR A 28 6.91 -14.41 3.88
N GLY A 29 7.84 -14.96 4.65
CA GLY A 29 8.50 -16.20 4.32
C GLY A 29 7.56 -17.40 4.30
N LYS A 30 7.98 -18.47 3.62
CA LYS A 30 7.18 -19.68 3.52
C LYS A 30 6.86 -20.22 4.92
N GLY A 31 5.60 -20.55 5.15
CA GLY A 31 5.14 -21.06 6.43
C GLY A 31 4.84 -19.99 7.46
N GLN A 32 5.03 -18.70 7.16
CA GLN A 32 4.71 -17.60 8.05
C GLN A 32 3.38 -16.98 7.64
N TYR A 33 2.73 -16.27 8.58
CA TYR A 33 1.36 -15.79 8.34
C TYR A 33 1.26 -14.78 7.20
N GLY A 34 2.35 -14.08 6.86
CA GLY A 34 2.40 -13.14 5.74
C GLY A 34 2.86 -13.76 4.43
N GLU A 35 2.86 -15.10 4.35
CA GLU A 35 3.32 -15.80 3.15
C GLU A 35 2.57 -15.35 1.91
N GLY A 36 3.32 -15.08 0.85
CA GLY A 36 2.76 -14.66 -0.43
C GLY A 36 2.54 -13.16 -0.57
N ASP A 37 2.64 -12.39 0.50
CA ASP A 37 2.53 -10.94 0.40
C ASP A 37 3.72 -10.36 -0.34
N LYS A 38 3.45 -9.37 -1.19
CA LYS A 38 4.48 -8.69 -1.97
C LYS A 38 4.66 -7.26 -1.46
N PHE A 39 5.88 -6.77 -1.54
CA PHE A 39 6.24 -5.43 -1.09
C PHE A 39 7.06 -4.71 -2.15
N ILE A 40 6.88 -3.40 -2.25
CA ILE A 40 7.68 -2.56 -3.16
C ILE A 40 8.60 -1.61 -2.40
N GLY A 41 8.60 -1.69 -1.07
CA GLY A 41 9.57 -0.99 -0.23
C GLY A 41 9.22 0.45 0.07
N ILE A 42 8.01 0.68 0.62
CA ILE A 42 7.55 2.01 1.00
C ILE A 42 7.28 2.03 2.51
N THR A 43 7.76 3.06 3.19
CA THR A 43 7.49 3.21 4.63
C THR A 43 6.03 3.54 4.87
N VAL A 44 5.52 3.23 6.07
CA VAL A 44 4.16 3.59 6.45
C VAL A 44 3.93 5.11 6.39
N PRO A 45 4.85 5.97 6.91
CA PRO A 45 4.67 7.42 6.77
C PRO A 45 4.54 7.88 5.32
N ASN A 46 5.34 7.32 4.40
CA ASN A 46 5.25 7.68 2.98
C ASN A 46 3.97 7.16 2.35
N THR A 47 3.53 5.96 2.71
CA THR A 47 2.26 5.41 2.24
C THR A 47 1.10 6.31 2.69
N ARG A 48 1.14 6.77 3.95
CA ARG A 48 0.13 7.68 4.49
C ARG A 48 0.14 9.03 3.77
N LEU A 49 1.33 9.55 3.47
CA LEU A 49 1.47 10.81 2.74
C LEU A 49 0.79 10.72 1.38
N VAL A 50 1.02 9.63 0.65
CA VAL A 50 0.38 9.41 -0.66
C VAL A 50 -1.12 9.22 -0.49
N ALA A 51 -1.55 8.43 0.49
CA ALA A 51 -2.98 8.20 0.74
C ALA A 51 -3.74 9.52 0.93
N LYS A 52 -3.16 10.46 1.65
CA LYS A 52 -3.79 11.77 1.88
C LYS A 52 -4.01 12.57 0.61
N GLN A 53 -3.25 12.31 -0.45
CA GLN A 53 -3.42 12.96 -1.74
C GLN A 53 -4.57 12.37 -2.54
N PHE A 54 -5.09 11.22 -2.14
CA PHE A 54 -6.09 10.47 -2.90
C PHE A 54 -7.37 10.20 -2.11
N LEU A 55 -7.68 11.05 -1.14
CA LEU A 55 -8.86 10.88 -0.29
C LEU A 55 -10.18 10.92 -1.07
N ALA A 56 -10.18 11.50 -2.27
CA ALA A 56 -11.37 11.60 -3.10
C ALA A 56 -11.61 10.38 -4.01
N LEU A 57 -10.75 9.35 -3.95
CA LEU A 57 -10.97 8.14 -4.75
C LEU A 57 -12.34 7.52 -4.43
N ASN A 58 -13.07 7.13 -5.48
CA ASN A 58 -14.36 6.49 -5.27
C ASN A 58 -14.19 5.01 -4.86
N PHE A 59 -15.28 4.40 -4.42
CA PHE A 59 -15.21 3.03 -3.90
C PHE A 59 -14.81 2.00 -4.95
N VAL A 60 -15.14 2.23 -6.22
CA VAL A 60 -14.72 1.32 -7.31
C VAL A 60 -13.19 1.30 -7.41
N GLU A 61 -12.56 2.48 -7.37
CA GLU A 61 -11.10 2.57 -7.42
C GLU A 61 -10.45 2.03 -6.16
N LEU A 62 -11.03 2.29 -4.98
CA LEU A 62 -10.54 1.73 -3.73
C LEU A 62 -10.60 0.20 -3.73
N ALA A 63 -11.67 -0.37 -4.28
CA ALA A 63 -11.80 -1.82 -4.39
C ALA A 63 -10.69 -2.42 -5.26
N LYS A 64 -10.30 -1.73 -6.32
CA LYS A 64 -9.18 -2.16 -7.16
C LYS A 64 -7.87 -2.22 -6.36
N LEU A 65 -7.64 -1.23 -5.52
CA LEU A 65 -6.44 -1.20 -4.66
C LEU A 65 -6.46 -2.36 -3.66
N MET A 66 -7.61 -2.66 -3.09
CA MET A 66 -7.73 -3.74 -2.10
C MET A 66 -7.50 -5.12 -2.69
N LYS A 67 -7.64 -5.26 -4.00
CA LYS A 67 -7.38 -6.53 -4.70
C LYS A 67 -5.92 -6.71 -5.09
N SER A 68 -5.08 -5.72 -4.87
CA SER A 68 -3.67 -5.79 -5.25
C SER A 68 -2.92 -6.84 -4.43
N PRO A 69 -2.01 -7.59 -5.05
CA PRO A 69 -1.11 -8.48 -4.30
C PRO A 69 -0.03 -7.74 -3.53
N ILE A 70 0.12 -6.43 -3.77
CA ILE A 70 1.15 -5.61 -3.14
C ILE A 70 0.62 -5.02 -1.84
N HIS A 71 1.32 -5.29 -0.73
CA HIS A 71 0.92 -4.90 0.61
C HIS A 71 0.71 -3.38 0.75
N GLU A 72 1.67 -2.58 0.28
CA GLU A 72 1.60 -1.11 0.43
C GLU A 72 0.42 -0.51 -0.31
N ILE A 73 0.01 -1.11 -1.44
CA ILE A 73 -1.14 -0.63 -2.19
C ILE A 73 -2.42 -0.87 -1.40
N ARG A 74 -2.59 -2.07 -0.81
CA ARG A 74 -3.74 -2.35 0.06
C ARG A 74 -3.73 -1.45 1.29
N LEU A 75 -2.55 -1.24 1.89
CA LEU A 75 -2.41 -0.38 3.04
C LEU A 75 -2.83 1.06 2.71
N ALA A 76 -2.46 1.56 1.55
CA ALA A 76 -2.87 2.90 1.12
C ALA A 76 -4.39 3.02 1.07
N ALA A 77 -5.09 2.01 0.54
CA ALA A 77 -6.56 2.02 0.51
C ALA A 77 -7.15 2.03 1.92
N ILE A 78 -6.59 1.23 2.82
CA ILE A 78 -7.03 1.18 4.22
C ILE A 78 -6.83 2.54 4.89
N LEU A 79 -5.70 3.18 4.65
CA LEU A 79 -5.41 4.50 5.22
C LEU A 79 -6.36 5.57 4.69
N ILE A 80 -6.73 5.50 3.39
CA ILE A 80 -7.73 6.40 2.83
C ILE A 80 -9.06 6.23 3.55
N LEU A 81 -9.52 4.99 3.72
CA LEU A 81 -10.78 4.71 4.42
C LEU A 81 -10.73 5.17 5.86
N ALA A 82 -9.62 4.94 6.56
CA ALA A 82 -9.46 5.40 7.95
C ALA A 82 -9.53 6.92 8.05
N GLU A 83 -8.90 7.63 7.13
CA GLU A 83 -8.88 9.10 7.12
C GLU A 83 -10.28 9.65 6.82
N ARG A 84 -11.03 9.00 5.93
CA ARG A 84 -12.40 9.44 5.57
C ARG A 84 -13.41 9.15 6.67
N SER A 85 -13.06 8.31 7.63
CA SER A 85 -13.94 7.96 8.76
C SER A 85 -13.81 8.91 9.94
N LYS A 86 -12.90 9.85 9.88
CA LYS A 86 -12.69 10.82 10.96
C LYS A 86 -13.76 11.92 10.95
#